data_cafde2997ae6b62d397d7e0be82290b1
#
_entry.id   cafde2997ae6b62d397d7e0be82290b1
#
_cell.length_a   1.000
_cell.length_b   1.000
_cell.length_c   1.000
_cell.angle_alpha   90.00
_cell.angle_beta   90.00
_cell.angle_gamma   90.00
#
_symmetry.space_group_name_H-M   'P 1'
#
loop_
_entity.id
_entity.type
_entity.pdbx_description
1 polymer ?
#
loop_
_entity_poly.entity_id
_entity_poly.type
_entity_poly.pdbx_seq_one_letter_code
_entity_poly.pdbx_strand_id
1 'polypeptide(L)'
;MEHSNPILMGNNSPQKFITIGEVMLRLTPPNYEKIRMASAFEASYGGSEANIALALANHGVDSTFFSVVPNNSLGKSAVRWLRCNDVHCTPMILSTKEETPSHRLGTYYLETGYGIRASKVIYDRKHSAITEYDFSQVDLDALLDGFDWLHLSGITPALAPNCRGLIIDMLKTAKKKGLTVSFDGNFRSTLWSWEEARDFCTECLPYV
;
A
#
# COMPACT_ATOMS: atom_id res chain seq x y z
N MET A 1 5.27 6.88 32.26
CA MET A 1 3.80 6.97 32.44
C MET A 1 3.18 6.33 31.21
N GLU A 2 2.71 5.10 31.36
CA GLU A 2 2.00 4.39 30.29
C GLU A 2 0.63 5.07 30.09
N HIS A 3 0.45 5.70 28.94
CA HIS A 3 -0.87 6.18 28.53
C HIS A 3 -1.66 4.99 27.98
N SER A 4 -2.36 4.28 28.86
CA SER A 4 -3.36 3.29 28.46
C SER A 4 -4.50 4.02 27.72
N ASN A 5 -4.67 3.74 26.44
CA ASN A 5 -5.74 4.27 25.64
C ASN A 5 -7.06 3.56 26.00
N PRO A 6 -8.08 4.26 26.56
CA PRO A 6 -9.31 3.63 27.06
C PRO A 6 -10.24 3.06 25.97
N ILE A 7 -9.94 3.26 24.70
CA ILE A 7 -10.77 2.80 23.57
C ILE A 7 -10.54 1.30 23.26
N LEU A 8 -9.48 0.69 23.78
CA LEU A 8 -9.11 -0.72 23.52
C LEU A 8 -9.33 -1.67 24.71
N MET A 9 -10.13 -1.29 25.70
CA MET A 9 -10.47 -2.14 26.86
C MET A 9 -11.56 -3.18 26.53
N GLY A 10 -11.36 -3.99 25.50
CA GLY A 10 -11.95 -5.31 25.39
C GLY A 10 -10.86 -6.33 25.71
N ASN A 11 -11.21 -7.39 26.44
CA ASN A 11 -10.33 -8.49 26.86
C ASN A 11 -9.79 -9.35 25.69
N ASN A 12 -9.26 -8.71 24.63
CA ASN A 12 -8.72 -9.40 23.46
C ASN A 12 -7.23 -9.10 23.33
N SER A 13 -6.46 -10.12 22.97
CA SER A 13 -5.09 -9.98 22.46
C SER A 13 -5.05 -8.84 21.42
N PRO A 14 -3.94 -8.08 21.33
CA PRO A 14 -3.86 -7.00 20.35
C PRO A 14 -4.19 -7.54 18.96
N GLN A 15 -5.15 -6.90 18.28
CA GLN A 15 -5.56 -7.31 16.94
C GLN A 15 -4.41 -7.13 15.96
N LYS A 16 -4.15 -8.18 15.17
CA LYS A 16 -3.14 -8.16 14.13
C LYS A 16 -3.75 -7.74 12.80
N PHE A 17 -3.22 -6.69 12.27
CA PHE A 17 -3.70 -6.05 11.05
C PHE A 17 -2.72 -6.29 9.90
N ILE A 18 -3.22 -6.66 8.73
CA ILE A 18 -2.44 -6.73 7.50
C ILE A 18 -3.11 -5.93 6.39
N THR A 19 -2.31 -5.24 5.61
CA THR A 19 -2.76 -4.58 4.38
C THR A 19 -1.75 -4.80 3.25
N ILE A 20 -2.23 -4.70 2.00
CA ILE A 20 -1.41 -4.82 0.80
C ILE A 20 -1.62 -3.64 -0.11
N GLY A 21 -0.54 -3.15 -0.71
CA GLY A 21 -0.60 -2.10 -1.72
C GLY A 21 0.77 -1.72 -2.24
N GLU A 22 0.82 -0.66 -3.03
CA GLU A 22 2.09 -0.13 -3.52
C GLU A 22 2.65 0.93 -2.58
N VAL A 23 3.90 0.75 -2.16
CA VAL A 23 4.71 1.82 -1.57
C VAL A 23 5.53 2.48 -2.66
N MET A 24 5.47 3.81 -2.74
CA MET A 24 6.14 4.60 -3.78
C MET A 24 7.13 5.58 -3.16
N LEU A 25 8.19 5.89 -3.93
CA LEU A 25 9.05 7.04 -3.64
C LEU A 25 8.31 8.33 -3.98
N ARG A 26 8.20 9.24 -3.02
CA ARG A 26 7.67 10.58 -3.21
C ARG A 26 8.82 11.58 -3.30
N LEU A 27 8.82 12.37 -4.36
CA LEU A 27 9.78 13.45 -4.59
C LEU A 27 9.05 14.80 -4.59
N THR A 28 9.44 15.68 -3.66
CA THR A 28 8.81 16.99 -3.46
C THR A 28 9.86 18.09 -3.57
N PRO A 29 9.71 19.09 -4.45
CA PRO A 29 10.59 20.26 -4.42
C PRO A 29 10.49 20.98 -3.07
N PRO A 30 11.61 21.46 -2.50
CA PRO A 30 11.58 22.24 -1.26
C PRO A 30 10.89 23.61 -1.46
N ASN A 31 10.53 24.27 -0.38
CA ASN A 31 10.07 25.65 -0.35
C ASN A 31 8.91 25.99 -1.29
N TYR A 32 8.01 25.05 -1.56
CA TYR A 32 6.89 25.22 -2.50
C TYR A 32 7.31 25.54 -3.93
N GLU A 33 8.52 25.18 -4.33
CA GLU A 33 9.00 25.40 -5.68
C GLU A 33 8.19 24.59 -6.71
N LYS A 34 8.12 25.11 -7.94
CA LYS A 34 7.59 24.32 -9.05
C LYS A 34 8.63 23.31 -9.52
N ILE A 35 8.19 22.12 -9.91
CA ILE A 35 9.09 21.05 -10.41
C ILE A 35 10.02 21.58 -11.50
N ARG A 36 9.52 22.42 -12.42
CA ARG A 36 10.32 22.99 -13.52
C ARG A 36 11.47 23.92 -13.07
N MET A 37 11.45 24.37 -11.82
CA MET A 37 12.44 25.28 -11.25
C MET A 37 13.31 24.60 -10.19
N ALA A 38 12.94 23.40 -9.79
CA ALA A 38 13.58 22.72 -8.71
C ALA A 38 14.97 22.22 -9.09
N SER A 39 15.96 22.58 -8.27
CA SER A 39 17.32 22.05 -8.35
C SER A 39 17.55 20.85 -7.42
N ALA A 40 16.61 20.56 -6.53
CA ALA A 40 16.65 19.47 -5.57
C ALA A 40 15.25 18.92 -5.29
N PHE A 41 15.18 17.72 -4.75
CA PHE A 41 13.96 17.10 -4.27
C PHE A 41 14.16 16.48 -2.89
N GLU A 42 13.23 16.70 -2.00
CA GLU A 42 13.09 15.96 -0.76
C GLU A 42 12.45 14.60 -1.06
N ALA A 43 13.10 13.53 -0.58
CA ALA A 43 12.63 12.16 -0.76
C ALA A 43 11.88 11.69 0.48
N SER A 44 10.69 11.14 0.28
CA SER A 44 9.90 10.44 1.28
C SER A 44 9.17 9.26 0.64
N TYR A 45 8.39 8.52 1.41
CA TYR A 45 7.62 7.40 0.88
C TYR A 45 6.14 7.57 1.16
N GLY A 46 5.29 6.90 0.40
CA GLY A 46 3.85 6.92 0.60
C GLY A 46 3.15 5.90 -0.29
N GLY A 47 1.95 5.58 0.07
CA GLY A 47 1.03 4.68 -0.61
C GLY A 47 -0.26 4.65 0.19
N SER A 48 -1.40 4.40 -0.45
CA SER A 48 -2.69 4.41 0.27
C SER A 48 -2.66 3.48 1.47
N GLU A 49 -2.42 2.22 1.21
CA GLU A 49 -2.43 1.15 2.20
C GLU A 49 -1.20 1.23 3.12
N ALA A 50 -0.04 1.66 2.60
CA ALA A 50 1.14 1.91 3.42
C ALA A 50 0.91 3.01 4.46
N ASN A 51 0.18 4.08 4.09
CA ASN A 51 -0.19 5.15 5.01
C ASN A 51 -1.16 4.67 6.09
N ILE A 52 -2.09 3.76 5.76
CA ILE A 52 -2.99 3.13 6.75
C ILE A 52 -2.18 2.26 7.72
N ALA A 53 -1.27 1.42 7.21
CA ALA A 53 -0.40 0.61 8.08
C ALA A 53 0.40 1.49 9.05
N LEU A 54 0.97 2.60 8.54
CA LEU A 54 1.69 3.58 9.37
C LEU A 54 0.80 4.23 10.43
N ALA A 55 -0.39 4.69 10.03
CA ALA A 55 -1.31 5.33 10.96
C ALA A 55 -1.69 4.39 12.09
N LEU A 56 -1.99 3.12 11.78
CA LEU A 56 -2.33 2.10 12.78
C LEU A 56 -1.15 1.78 13.69
N ALA A 57 0.06 1.61 13.14
CA ALA A 57 1.27 1.39 13.95
C ALA A 57 1.51 2.55 14.93
N ASN A 58 1.36 3.81 14.48
CA ASN A 58 1.45 4.99 15.34
C ASN A 58 0.38 5.04 16.45
N HIS A 59 -0.73 4.32 16.30
CA HIS A 59 -1.75 4.14 17.33
C HIS A 59 -1.57 2.85 18.16
N GLY A 60 -0.44 2.16 18.02
CA GLY A 60 -0.12 0.96 18.80
C GLY A 60 -0.80 -0.32 18.32
N VAL A 61 -1.32 -0.35 17.10
CA VAL A 61 -1.86 -1.57 16.48
C VAL A 61 -0.70 -2.38 15.89
N ASP A 62 -0.72 -3.71 16.07
CA ASP A 62 0.21 -4.63 15.42
C ASP A 62 -0.07 -4.65 13.90
N SER A 63 0.62 -3.80 13.17
CA SER A 63 0.35 -3.48 11.77
C SER A 63 1.41 -4.06 10.84
N THR A 64 0.96 -4.84 9.86
CA THR A 64 1.79 -5.45 8.82
C THR A 64 1.45 -4.89 7.44
N PHE A 65 2.47 -4.63 6.64
CA PHE A 65 2.32 -4.22 5.25
C PHE A 65 2.98 -5.23 4.31
N PHE A 66 2.20 -5.75 3.37
CA PHE A 66 2.65 -6.62 2.29
C PHE A 66 2.75 -5.86 0.98
N SER A 67 3.84 -6.05 0.25
CA SER A 67 4.04 -5.49 -1.09
C SER A 67 5.16 -6.22 -1.81
N VAL A 68 5.36 -5.87 -3.09
CA VAL A 68 6.54 -6.25 -3.88
C VAL A 68 7.32 -5.00 -4.22
N VAL A 69 8.59 -4.99 -3.86
CA VAL A 69 9.51 -3.89 -4.18
C VAL A 69 10.78 -4.45 -4.83
N PRO A 70 11.49 -3.69 -5.69
CA PRO A 70 12.69 -4.18 -6.34
C PRO A 70 13.81 -4.42 -5.31
N ASN A 71 14.59 -5.48 -5.49
CA ASN A 71 15.76 -5.78 -4.66
C ASN A 71 16.94 -4.85 -5.01
N ASN A 72 16.75 -3.56 -4.87
CA ASN A 72 17.75 -2.52 -5.06
C ASN A 72 17.72 -1.51 -3.90
N SER A 73 18.56 -0.48 -3.96
CA SER A 73 18.67 0.52 -2.89
C SER A 73 17.36 1.26 -2.63
N LEU A 74 16.53 1.55 -3.66
CA LEU A 74 15.26 2.25 -3.49
C LEU A 74 14.22 1.36 -2.80
N GLY A 75 14.06 0.12 -3.24
CA GLY A 75 13.14 -0.83 -2.61
C GLY A 75 13.52 -1.12 -1.15
N LYS A 76 14.82 -1.36 -0.89
CA LYS A 76 15.33 -1.54 0.48
C LYS A 76 15.11 -0.31 1.37
N SER A 77 15.23 0.89 0.82
CA SER A 77 14.95 2.13 1.55
C SER A 77 13.48 2.28 1.89
N ALA A 78 12.56 1.89 1.00
CA ALA A 78 11.13 1.88 1.27
C ALA A 78 10.79 0.92 2.43
N VAL A 79 11.35 -0.30 2.41
CA VAL A 79 11.18 -1.28 3.50
C VAL A 79 11.74 -0.75 4.82
N ARG A 80 12.93 -0.14 4.78
CA ARG A 80 13.52 0.46 5.98
C ARG A 80 12.66 1.57 6.54
N TRP A 81 12.12 2.44 5.69
CA TRP A 81 11.24 3.53 6.11
C TRP A 81 9.99 3.02 6.84
N LEU A 82 9.33 1.99 6.32
CA LEU A 82 8.19 1.35 6.98
C LEU A 82 8.59 0.78 8.34
N ARG A 83 9.69 0.02 8.41
CA ARG A 83 10.19 -0.57 9.66
C ARG A 83 10.59 0.45 10.71
N CYS A 84 11.16 1.58 10.31
CA CYS A 84 11.50 2.69 11.21
C CYS A 84 10.28 3.39 11.80
N ASN A 85 9.08 3.11 11.27
CA ASN A 85 7.80 3.59 11.75
C ASN A 85 6.93 2.44 12.31
N ASP A 86 7.56 1.42 12.86
CA ASP A 86 6.94 0.29 13.55
C ASP A 86 5.95 -0.55 12.72
N VAL A 87 6.05 -0.49 11.37
CA VAL A 87 5.28 -1.35 10.48
C VAL A 87 6.05 -2.63 10.21
N HIS A 88 5.41 -3.77 10.47
CA HIS A 88 5.98 -5.08 10.15
C HIS A 88 6.00 -5.31 8.63
N CYS A 89 7.17 -5.70 8.11
CA CYS A 89 7.39 -5.95 6.69
C CYS A 89 7.96 -7.36 6.43
N THR A 90 7.69 -8.31 7.33
CA THR A 90 8.20 -9.69 7.19
C THR A 90 7.75 -10.34 5.87
N PRO A 91 6.48 -10.18 5.43
CA PRO A 91 6.02 -10.78 4.18
C PRO A 91 6.42 -9.99 2.92
N MET A 92 7.16 -8.87 3.03
CA MET A 92 7.54 -8.05 1.88
C MET A 92 8.45 -8.81 0.92
N ILE A 93 8.10 -8.82 -0.37
CA ILE A 93 8.90 -9.44 -1.42
C ILE A 93 9.90 -8.45 -1.99
N LEU A 94 11.19 -8.82 -1.98
CA LEU A 94 12.27 -8.12 -2.66
C LEU A 94 12.51 -8.82 -4.00
N SER A 95 11.87 -8.33 -5.07
CA SER A 95 11.89 -8.99 -6.38
C SER A 95 13.22 -8.83 -7.10
N THR A 96 13.62 -9.87 -7.81
CA THR A 96 14.77 -9.87 -8.73
C THR A 96 14.39 -9.25 -10.09
N LYS A 97 15.35 -9.10 -11.00
CA LYS A 97 15.09 -8.64 -12.37
C LYS A 97 14.37 -9.70 -13.22
N GLU A 98 14.53 -10.95 -12.89
CA GLU A 98 13.84 -12.07 -13.56
C GLU A 98 12.35 -12.07 -13.20
N GLU A 99 12.01 -11.75 -11.96
CA GLU A 99 10.62 -11.69 -11.48
C GLU A 99 9.91 -10.39 -11.89
N THR A 100 10.63 -9.29 -11.94
CA THR A 100 10.11 -7.96 -12.33
C THR A 100 11.10 -7.27 -13.26
N PRO A 101 10.98 -7.44 -14.59
CA PRO A 101 12.01 -7.00 -15.56
C PRO A 101 12.37 -5.52 -15.48
N SER A 102 11.41 -4.63 -15.24
CA SER A 102 11.66 -3.20 -15.07
C SER A 102 12.40 -2.86 -13.77
N HIS A 103 12.35 -3.76 -12.79
CA HIS A 103 13.08 -3.70 -11.52
C HIS A 103 13.05 -2.32 -10.85
N ARG A 104 11.86 -1.69 -10.82
CA ARG A 104 11.69 -0.32 -10.36
C ARG A 104 10.67 -0.19 -9.22
N LEU A 105 10.94 0.76 -8.34
CA LEU A 105 9.97 1.26 -7.38
C LEU A 105 9.09 2.33 -8.06
N GLY A 106 7.78 2.27 -7.87
CA GLY A 106 6.90 3.34 -8.31
C GLY A 106 7.31 4.68 -7.69
N THR A 107 7.19 5.75 -8.46
CA THR A 107 7.57 7.10 -8.03
C THR A 107 6.43 8.07 -8.31
N TYR A 108 6.29 9.10 -7.48
CA TYR A 108 5.46 10.25 -7.81
C TYR A 108 6.11 11.55 -7.36
N TYR A 109 5.80 12.60 -8.12
CA TYR A 109 6.27 13.94 -7.84
C TYR A 109 5.10 14.76 -7.26
N LEU A 110 5.34 15.40 -6.13
CA LEU A 110 4.36 16.28 -5.49
C LEU A 110 4.85 17.72 -5.59
N GLU A 111 4.23 18.50 -6.45
CA GLU A 111 4.37 19.96 -6.43
C GLU A 111 3.39 20.53 -5.39
N THR A 112 3.91 20.92 -4.24
CA THR A 112 3.08 21.46 -3.15
C THR A 112 2.49 22.81 -3.51
N GLY A 113 1.19 22.96 -3.28
CA GLY A 113 0.50 24.22 -3.48
C GLY A 113 0.91 25.30 -2.47
N TYR A 114 0.68 26.55 -2.85
CA TYR A 114 0.89 27.69 -1.95
C TYR A 114 -0.13 28.81 -2.25
N GLY A 115 -0.80 29.33 -1.23
CA GLY A 115 -1.86 30.30 -1.39
C GLY A 115 -3.00 29.74 -2.26
N ILE A 116 -3.32 30.43 -3.35
CA ILE A 116 -4.36 30.02 -4.30
C ILE A 116 -3.91 28.93 -5.28
N ARG A 117 -2.63 28.59 -5.30
CA ARG A 117 -2.09 27.55 -6.18
C ARG A 117 -2.37 26.16 -5.59
N ALA A 118 -3.13 25.36 -6.30
CA ALA A 118 -3.37 23.97 -5.92
C ALA A 118 -2.08 23.11 -6.01
N SER A 119 -2.01 22.07 -5.19
CA SER A 119 -0.99 21.03 -5.31
C SER A 119 -1.19 20.25 -6.59
N LYS A 120 -0.10 19.73 -7.17
CA LYS A 120 -0.11 18.88 -8.36
C LYS A 120 0.69 17.61 -8.10
N VAL A 121 0.10 16.48 -8.46
CA VAL A 121 0.76 15.16 -8.38
C VAL A 121 1.00 14.64 -9.79
N ILE A 122 2.21 14.16 -10.05
CA ILE A 122 2.60 13.49 -11.30
C ILE A 122 3.07 12.08 -10.93
N TYR A 123 2.37 11.06 -11.41
CA TYR A 123 2.71 9.67 -11.17
C TYR A 123 3.63 9.13 -12.26
N ASP A 124 4.67 8.43 -11.84
CA ASP A 124 5.56 7.60 -12.65
C ASP A 124 5.65 6.22 -12.00
N ARG A 125 4.59 5.41 -12.17
CA ARG A 125 4.42 4.13 -11.48
C ARG A 125 4.16 2.93 -12.41
N LYS A 126 4.05 3.15 -13.72
CA LYS A 126 3.90 2.04 -14.67
C LYS A 126 5.10 1.11 -14.56
N HIS A 127 4.84 -0.20 -14.68
CA HIS A 127 5.89 -1.22 -14.59
C HIS A 127 6.68 -1.18 -13.28
N SER A 128 6.05 -0.77 -12.18
CA SER A 128 6.64 -0.95 -10.86
C SER A 128 6.63 -2.43 -10.45
N ALA A 129 7.50 -2.83 -9.54
CA ALA A 129 7.69 -4.24 -9.18
C ALA A 129 6.38 -4.96 -8.84
N ILE A 130 5.48 -4.32 -8.08
CA ILE A 130 4.18 -4.91 -7.73
C ILE A 130 3.29 -5.16 -8.96
N THR A 131 3.41 -4.34 -10.02
CA THR A 131 2.59 -4.47 -11.23
C THR A 131 3.11 -5.53 -12.21
N GLU A 132 4.34 -5.98 -12.05
CA GLU A 132 4.98 -6.99 -12.91
C GLU A 132 5.11 -8.36 -12.25
N TYR A 133 4.97 -8.43 -10.91
CA TYR A 133 5.19 -9.66 -10.14
C TYR A 133 4.09 -10.70 -10.39
N ASP A 134 4.48 -11.96 -10.53
CA ASP A 134 3.55 -13.10 -10.60
C ASP A 134 3.18 -13.59 -9.20
N PHE A 135 1.96 -13.26 -8.76
CA PHE A 135 1.44 -13.63 -7.45
C PHE A 135 0.96 -15.08 -7.35
N SER A 136 0.97 -15.87 -8.45
CA SER A 136 0.52 -17.27 -8.43
C SER A 136 1.33 -18.17 -7.48
N GLN A 137 2.56 -17.75 -7.14
CA GLN A 137 3.45 -18.47 -6.24
C GLN A 137 3.33 -18.03 -4.77
N VAL A 138 2.49 -17.05 -4.47
CA VAL A 138 2.30 -16.57 -3.09
C VAL A 138 1.28 -17.44 -2.38
N ASP A 139 1.71 -18.10 -1.31
CA ASP A 139 0.82 -18.85 -0.42
C ASP A 139 0.00 -17.87 0.44
N LEU A 140 -1.23 -17.57 -0.03
CA LEU A 140 -2.13 -16.64 0.66
C LEU A 140 -2.68 -17.22 1.96
N ASP A 141 -2.81 -18.53 2.10
CA ASP A 141 -3.21 -19.17 3.35
C ASP A 141 -2.14 -18.95 4.43
N ALA A 142 -0.86 -19.11 4.08
CA ALA A 142 0.26 -18.81 4.99
C ALA A 142 0.43 -17.30 5.22
N LEU A 143 0.27 -16.46 4.18
CA LEU A 143 0.40 -15.00 4.28
C LEU A 143 -0.62 -14.40 5.26
N LEU A 144 -1.86 -14.88 5.27
CA LEU A 144 -2.95 -14.37 6.11
C LEU A 144 -3.09 -15.12 7.44
N ASP A 145 -2.18 -16.04 7.73
CA ASP A 145 -2.25 -16.81 8.97
C ASP A 145 -1.93 -15.96 10.20
N GLY A 146 -2.76 -16.10 11.23
CA GLY A 146 -2.59 -15.39 12.50
C GLY A 146 -2.94 -13.89 12.46
N PHE A 147 -3.55 -13.38 11.38
CA PHE A 147 -4.12 -12.04 11.32
C PHE A 147 -5.62 -12.06 11.65
N ASP A 148 -6.10 -10.95 12.22
CA ASP A 148 -7.52 -10.74 12.57
C ASP A 148 -8.22 -9.84 11.54
N TRP A 149 -7.47 -8.96 10.88
CA TRP A 149 -8.02 -7.92 10.02
C TRP A 149 -7.19 -7.74 8.75
N LEU A 150 -7.86 -7.79 7.60
CA LEU A 150 -7.31 -7.47 6.29
C LEU A 150 -7.89 -6.13 5.81
N HIS A 151 -7.03 -5.18 5.44
CA HIS A 151 -7.44 -3.93 4.77
C HIS A 151 -6.94 -3.87 3.34
N LEU A 152 -7.84 -3.48 2.44
CA LEU A 152 -7.58 -3.36 1.01
C LEU A 152 -8.14 -2.04 0.47
N SER A 153 -7.66 -1.60 -0.68
CA SER A 153 -8.25 -0.47 -1.39
C SER A 153 -8.43 -0.72 -2.89
N GLY A 154 -9.27 0.08 -3.51
CA GLY A 154 -9.52 0.06 -4.96
C GLY A 154 -8.34 0.59 -5.80
N ILE A 155 -7.26 1.08 -5.19
CA ILE A 155 -6.06 1.49 -5.94
C ILE A 155 -5.30 0.25 -6.44
N THR A 156 -4.99 -0.68 -5.55
CA THR A 156 -4.15 -1.84 -5.88
C THR A 156 -4.71 -2.68 -7.04
N PRO A 157 -6.00 -3.07 -7.09
CA PRO A 157 -6.55 -3.82 -8.22
C PRO A 157 -6.60 -3.04 -9.54
N ALA A 158 -6.56 -1.70 -9.46
CA ALA A 158 -6.55 -0.83 -10.64
C ALA A 158 -5.16 -0.65 -11.28
N LEU A 159 -4.10 -1.14 -10.62
CA LEU A 159 -2.72 -0.97 -11.11
C LEU A 159 -2.39 -1.89 -12.27
N ALA A 160 -2.81 -3.17 -12.19
CA ALA A 160 -2.51 -4.19 -13.18
C ALA A 160 -3.43 -5.42 -12.99
N PRO A 161 -3.62 -6.26 -14.05
CA PRO A 161 -4.45 -7.47 -13.95
C PRO A 161 -4.01 -8.47 -12.87
N ASN A 162 -2.70 -8.66 -12.67
CA ASN A 162 -2.16 -9.52 -11.62
C ASN A 162 -2.50 -9.01 -10.22
N CYS A 163 -2.47 -7.69 -10.01
CA CYS A 163 -2.90 -7.07 -8.76
C CYS A 163 -4.40 -7.29 -8.51
N ARG A 164 -5.22 -7.19 -9.57
CA ARG A 164 -6.67 -7.44 -9.47
C ARG A 164 -6.95 -8.88 -9.04
N GLY A 165 -6.29 -9.86 -9.66
CA GLY A 165 -6.40 -11.28 -9.29
C GLY A 165 -6.02 -11.52 -7.84
N LEU A 166 -4.87 -10.97 -7.41
CA LEU A 166 -4.41 -11.07 -6.03
C LEU A 166 -5.44 -10.57 -5.02
N ILE A 167 -6.06 -9.39 -5.24
CA ILE A 167 -7.03 -8.81 -4.31
C ILE A 167 -8.26 -9.72 -4.17
N ILE A 168 -8.78 -10.27 -5.27
CA ILE A 168 -9.91 -11.21 -5.23
C ILE A 168 -9.56 -12.48 -4.47
N ASP A 169 -8.39 -13.04 -4.69
CA ASP A 169 -7.95 -14.27 -4.01
C ASP A 169 -7.67 -14.02 -2.52
N MET A 170 -7.12 -12.87 -2.15
CA MET A 170 -6.99 -12.44 -0.75
C MET A 170 -8.34 -12.30 -0.05
N LEU A 171 -9.32 -11.69 -0.71
CA LEU A 171 -10.69 -11.56 -0.18
C LEU A 171 -11.32 -12.93 0.10
N LYS A 172 -11.21 -13.87 -0.85
CA LYS A 172 -11.71 -15.25 -0.68
C LYS A 172 -11.02 -15.97 0.47
N THR A 173 -9.68 -15.83 0.56
CA THR A 173 -8.88 -16.47 1.61
C THR A 173 -9.18 -15.87 2.98
N ALA A 174 -9.29 -14.54 3.09
CA ALA A 174 -9.66 -13.85 4.33
C ALA A 174 -11.04 -14.31 4.84
N LYS A 175 -12.03 -14.39 3.94
CA LYS A 175 -13.37 -14.91 4.30
C LYS A 175 -13.32 -16.35 4.79
N LYS A 176 -12.58 -17.23 4.10
CA LYS A 176 -12.39 -18.64 4.51
C LYS A 176 -11.76 -18.75 5.90
N LYS A 177 -10.81 -17.85 6.21
CA LYS A 177 -10.12 -17.81 7.52
C LYS A 177 -10.90 -17.04 8.60
N GLY A 178 -12.01 -16.37 8.25
CA GLY A 178 -12.82 -15.60 9.20
C GLY A 178 -12.21 -14.26 9.62
N LEU A 179 -11.30 -13.69 8.81
CA LEU A 179 -10.77 -12.36 9.06
C LEU A 179 -11.87 -11.30 8.87
N THR A 180 -11.80 -10.24 9.66
CA THR A 180 -12.52 -9.00 9.34
C THR A 180 -11.89 -8.34 8.13
N VAL A 181 -12.69 -7.94 7.16
CA VAL A 181 -12.21 -7.26 5.95
C VAL A 181 -12.74 -5.84 5.91
N SER A 182 -11.86 -4.87 5.65
CA SER A 182 -12.24 -3.50 5.30
C SER A 182 -11.72 -3.14 3.91
N PHE A 183 -12.54 -2.45 3.13
CA PHE A 183 -12.22 -2.05 1.77
C PHE A 183 -12.53 -0.56 1.55
N ASP A 184 -11.50 0.20 1.18
CA ASP A 184 -11.65 1.60 0.74
C ASP A 184 -11.82 1.63 -0.78
N GLY A 185 -12.97 2.07 -1.28
CA GLY A 185 -13.23 2.20 -2.72
C GLY A 185 -12.21 3.05 -3.45
N ASN A 186 -11.68 4.08 -2.82
CA ASN A 186 -10.52 4.90 -3.19
C ASN A 186 -10.40 5.19 -4.69
N PHE A 187 -11.52 5.54 -5.32
CA PHE A 187 -11.63 5.74 -6.76
C PHE A 187 -10.62 6.74 -7.30
N ARG A 188 -9.94 6.38 -8.37
CA ARG A 188 -8.98 7.21 -9.09
C ARG A 188 -9.27 7.15 -10.60
N SER A 189 -9.88 8.21 -11.14
CA SER A 189 -10.22 8.31 -12.57
C SER A 189 -8.99 8.21 -13.52
N THR A 190 -7.78 8.35 -12.99
CA THR A 190 -6.53 8.17 -13.75
C THR A 190 -6.09 6.72 -13.87
N LEU A 191 -6.70 5.78 -13.13
CA LEU A 191 -6.34 4.35 -13.13
C LEU A 191 -7.37 3.51 -13.88
N TRP A 192 -8.66 3.77 -13.69
CA TRP A 192 -9.78 3.03 -14.28
C TRP A 192 -11.04 3.90 -14.44
N SER A 193 -11.99 3.45 -15.24
CA SER A 193 -13.27 4.12 -15.39
C SER A 193 -14.14 3.95 -14.13
N TRP A 194 -15.19 4.77 -14.02
CA TRP A 194 -16.17 4.63 -12.95
C TRP A 194 -16.90 3.29 -13.00
N GLU A 195 -17.21 2.82 -14.20
CA GLU A 195 -17.88 1.55 -14.44
C GLU A 195 -17.02 0.37 -13.98
N GLU A 196 -15.73 0.35 -14.35
CA GLU A 196 -14.79 -0.69 -13.91
C GLU A 196 -14.61 -0.70 -12.39
N ALA A 197 -14.50 0.48 -11.77
CA ALA A 197 -14.39 0.61 -10.32
C ALA A 197 -15.62 0.13 -9.60
N ARG A 198 -16.82 0.54 -10.06
CA ARG A 198 -18.11 0.10 -9.51
C ARG A 198 -18.27 -1.41 -9.60
N ASP A 199 -17.98 -1.99 -10.75
CA ASP A 199 -18.16 -3.42 -10.99
C ASP A 199 -17.20 -4.22 -10.11
N PHE A 200 -15.95 -3.78 -9.98
CA PHE A 200 -14.99 -4.40 -9.07
C PHE A 200 -15.40 -4.26 -7.60
N CYS A 201 -15.81 -3.08 -7.16
CA CYS A 201 -16.31 -2.89 -5.79
C CYS A 201 -17.52 -3.78 -5.51
N THR A 202 -18.43 -3.94 -6.48
CA THR A 202 -19.58 -4.83 -6.35
C THR A 202 -19.15 -6.29 -6.20
N GLU A 203 -18.12 -6.74 -6.94
CA GLU A 203 -17.53 -8.06 -6.80
C GLU A 203 -16.92 -8.29 -5.40
N CYS A 204 -16.37 -7.24 -4.76
CA CYS A 204 -15.78 -7.31 -3.43
C CYS A 204 -16.82 -7.38 -2.30
N LEU A 205 -18.02 -6.79 -2.46
CA LEU A 205 -19.02 -6.66 -1.38
C LEU A 205 -19.33 -7.94 -0.59
N PRO A 206 -19.41 -9.14 -1.21
CA PRO A 206 -19.68 -10.37 -0.47
C PRO A 206 -18.61 -10.77 0.55
N TYR A 207 -17.44 -10.13 0.52
CA TYR A 207 -16.27 -10.47 1.33
C TYR A 207 -15.92 -9.41 2.38
N VAL A 208 -16.60 -8.25 2.37
CA VAL A 208 -16.31 -7.08 3.22
C VAL A 208 -17.30 -6.96 4.39
#